data_b8151c0abc2b2cd2e33cc77dfd9de99e
#
_entry.id   b8151c0abc2b2cd2e33cc77dfd9de99e
#
_cell.length_a   1.000
_cell.length_b   1.000
_cell.length_c   1.000
_cell.angle_alpha   90.00
_cell.angle_beta   90.00
_cell.angle_gamma   90.00
#
_symmetry.space_group_name_H-M   'P 1'
#
loop_
_entity.id
_entity.type
_entity.pdbx_description
1 polymer ?
#
loop_
_entity_poly.entity_id
_entity_poly.type
_entity_poly.pdbx_seq_one_letter_code
_entity_poly.pdbx_strand_id
1 'polypeptide(L)'
;MPPKRAAAGTGGRKKAGGNALFEMAEPFSNGTTLTDLCHKNWSIGNPIGQGGFGCLYECRSTSSKTPVYVVKVEPDSNGPLFCEMHFYLQLGKKSLQDTFIKAHQSTHLGVPQLIAHGMHLSSTTKRRYRFLVIPLYKQTLANEFQTSNHCLDEKRVQNIGKEILDIFEYIHTHGYVHADVKAENIL
;
A
#
# COMPACT_ATOMS: atom_id res chain seq x y z
N MET A 1 -46.92 -49.86 3.33
CA MET A 1 -46.08 -48.97 4.16
C MET A 1 -44.63 -49.19 3.77
N PRO A 2 -43.93 -48.20 3.16
CA PRO A 2 -42.50 -48.30 2.90
C PRO A 2 -41.69 -47.77 4.13
N PRO A 3 -40.44 -48.23 4.33
CA PRO A 3 -39.66 -47.91 5.52
C PRO A 3 -39.05 -46.51 5.46
N LYS A 4 -38.99 -45.86 6.64
CA LYS A 4 -38.37 -44.53 6.86
C LYS A 4 -36.87 -44.57 6.62
N ARG A 5 -36.36 -43.67 5.74
CA ARG A 5 -34.95 -43.41 5.58
C ARG A 5 -34.43 -42.60 6.78
N ALA A 6 -33.33 -43.08 7.37
CA ALA A 6 -32.58 -42.40 8.41
C ALA A 6 -31.86 -41.15 7.82
N ALA A 7 -31.91 -40.06 8.58
CA ALA A 7 -31.22 -38.81 8.25
C ALA A 7 -29.71 -38.98 8.43
N ALA A 8 -28.96 -38.77 7.37
CA ALA A 8 -27.50 -38.70 7.40
C ALA A 8 -27.05 -37.37 8.03
N GLY A 9 -26.23 -37.46 9.07
CA GLY A 9 -25.64 -36.30 9.75
C GLY A 9 -24.74 -35.52 8.81
N THR A 10 -24.93 -34.20 8.77
CA THR A 10 -24.07 -33.25 8.09
C THR A 10 -22.77 -33.12 8.88
N GLY A 11 -21.79 -33.93 8.53
CA GLY A 11 -20.41 -33.74 8.96
C GLY A 11 -19.86 -32.43 8.37
N GLY A 12 -19.68 -31.41 9.20
CA GLY A 12 -19.04 -30.17 8.82
C GLY A 12 -17.62 -30.44 8.34
N ARG A 13 -17.41 -30.28 7.04
CA ARG A 13 -16.09 -30.30 6.40
C ARG A 13 -15.31 -29.12 6.95
N LYS A 14 -14.39 -29.33 7.90
CA LYS A 14 -13.35 -28.35 8.24
C LYS A 14 -12.62 -28.02 6.94
N LYS A 15 -12.72 -26.76 6.48
CA LYS A 15 -11.86 -26.25 5.42
C LYS A 15 -10.42 -26.41 5.90
N ALA A 16 -9.68 -27.29 5.27
CA ALA A 16 -8.24 -27.36 5.42
C ALA A 16 -7.68 -25.97 5.04
N GLY A 17 -6.90 -25.37 5.94
CA GLY A 17 -6.24 -24.09 5.69
C GLY A 17 -5.40 -24.21 4.44
N GLY A 18 -5.80 -23.50 3.38
CA GLY A 18 -4.93 -23.29 2.23
C GLY A 18 -3.65 -22.65 2.74
N ASN A 19 -2.48 -23.17 2.38
CA ASN A 19 -1.20 -22.50 2.60
C ASN A 19 -1.32 -21.09 2.04
N ALA A 20 -1.41 -20.09 2.91
CA ALA A 20 -1.34 -18.71 2.48
C ALA A 20 0.05 -18.53 1.83
N LEU A 21 0.07 -18.19 0.54
CA LEU A 21 1.31 -17.95 -0.22
C LEU A 21 2.18 -16.86 0.42
N PHE A 22 1.60 -16.07 1.33
CA PHE A 22 2.26 -14.96 2.00
C PHE A 22 1.89 -14.95 3.49
N GLU A 23 2.85 -14.59 4.31
CA GLU A 23 2.65 -14.40 5.74
C GLU A 23 2.13 -12.99 6.03
N MET A 24 1.23 -12.87 7.01
CA MET A 24 0.81 -11.56 7.52
C MET A 24 1.85 -11.01 8.51
N ALA A 25 2.07 -9.70 8.45
CA ALA A 25 2.84 -9.01 9.46
C ALA A 25 2.12 -9.07 10.82
N GLU A 26 2.90 -9.24 11.90
CA GLU A 26 2.36 -9.04 13.24
C GLU A 26 1.96 -7.58 13.44
N PRO A 27 0.96 -7.29 14.30
CA PRO A 27 0.62 -5.91 14.62
C PRO A 27 1.78 -5.21 15.35
N PHE A 28 2.16 -4.03 14.88
CA PHE A 28 3.13 -3.18 15.56
C PHE A 28 2.44 -2.23 16.52
N SER A 29 2.99 -2.09 17.72
CA SER A 29 2.46 -1.16 18.72
C SER A 29 2.75 0.30 18.33
N ASN A 30 1.81 1.19 18.65
CA ASN A 30 2.04 2.64 18.52
C ASN A 30 3.30 3.04 19.29
N GLY A 31 4.14 3.88 18.68
CA GLY A 31 5.42 4.28 19.24
C GLY A 31 6.60 3.34 18.87
N THR A 32 6.36 2.21 18.22
CA THR A 32 7.45 1.38 17.71
C THR A 32 8.34 2.21 16.78
N THR A 33 9.66 2.09 16.97
CA THR A 33 10.64 2.82 16.16
C THR A 33 11.22 1.91 15.09
N LEU A 34 11.17 2.39 13.85
CA LEU A 34 11.85 1.80 12.69
C LEU A 34 13.02 2.68 12.31
N THR A 35 14.16 2.07 11.99
CA THR A 35 15.34 2.79 11.51
C THR A 35 15.57 2.50 10.03
N ASP A 36 15.62 3.52 9.20
CA ASP A 36 15.85 3.37 7.77
C ASP A 36 17.33 3.19 7.41
N LEU A 37 17.61 2.96 6.13
CA LEU A 37 18.98 2.76 5.64
C LEU A 37 19.87 4.01 5.78
N CYS A 38 19.28 5.20 5.97
CA CYS A 38 19.99 6.44 6.25
C CYS A 38 20.11 6.73 7.75
N HIS A 39 19.82 5.73 8.61
CA HIS A 39 19.85 5.84 10.08
C HIS A 39 18.87 6.86 10.66
N LYS A 40 17.83 7.24 9.90
CA LYS A 40 16.75 8.08 10.39
C LYS A 40 15.69 7.21 11.06
N ASN A 41 15.17 7.70 12.18
CA ASN A 41 14.16 7.01 12.96
C ASN A 41 12.74 7.48 12.62
N TRP A 42 11.84 6.50 12.52
CA TRP A 42 10.43 6.66 12.19
C TRP A 42 9.59 6.03 13.29
N SER A 43 8.68 6.79 13.86
CA SER A 43 7.76 6.29 14.89
C SER A 43 6.45 5.86 14.23
N ILE A 44 6.05 4.60 14.45
CA ILE A 44 4.76 4.05 14.03
C ILE A 44 3.64 4.69 14.85
N GLY A 45 2.56 5.09 14.18
CA GLY A 45 1.33 5.60 14.77
C GLY A 45 0.20 4.58 14.75
N ASN A 46 -1.02 5.05 14.49
CA ASN A 46 -2.20 4.20 14.43
C ASN A 46 -2.23 3.35 13.15
N PRO A 47 -2.80 2.15 13.18
CA PRO A 47 -3.06 1.41 11.96
C PRO A 47 -4.13 2.13 11.13
N ILE A 48 -3.89 2.27 9.82
CA ILE A 48 -4.79 2.91 8.87
C ILE A 48 -5.33 1.95 7.83
N GLY A 49 -4.77 0.76 7.73
CA GLY A 49 -5.22 -0.26 6.81
C GLY A 49 -4.43 -1.55 6.91
N GLN A 50 -5.01 -2.58 6.32
CA GLN A 50 -4.40 -3.88 6.19
C GLN A 50 -4.55 -4.33 4.73
N GLY A 51 -3.42 -4.55 4.06
CA GLY A 51 -3.39 -5.13 2.73
C GLY A 51 -3.32 -6.66 2.77
N GLY A 52 -3.40 -7.29 1.60
CA GLY A 52 -3.29 -8.76 1.49
C GLY A 52 -1.95 -9.34 2.00
N PHE A 53 -0.93 -8.50 2.13
CA PHE A 53 0.44 -8.95 2.40
C PHE A 53 1.09 -8.24 3.59
N GLY A 54 0.51 -7.15 4.11
CA GLY A 54 1.10 -6.36 5.19
C GLY A 54 0.15 -5.35 5.79
N CYS A 55 0.67 -4.61 6.75
CA CYS A 55 -0.07 -3.60 7.49
C CYS A 55 0.42 -2.19 7.13
N LEU A 56 -0.53 -1.24 7.10
CA LEU A 56 -0.26 0.17 6.90
C LEU A 56 -0.52 0.93 8.21
N TYR A 57 0.40 1.81 8.54
CA TYR A 57 0.32 2.65 9.73
C TYR A 57 0.60 4.10 9.38
N GLU A 58 -0.03 5.01 10.10
CA GLU A 58 0.51 6.36 10.18
C GLU A 58 1.96 6.30 10.66
N CYS A 59 2.80 7.18 10.16
CA CYS A 59 4.12 7.32 10.74
C CYS A 59 4.62 8.76 10.68
N ARG A 60 5.61 9.02 11.52
CA ARG A 60 6.28 10.32 11.58
C ARG A 60 7.78 10.12 11.76
N SER A 61 8.54 11.09 11.29
CA SER A 61 9.92 11.22 11.75
C SER A 61 9.93 11.49 13.25
N THR A 62 10.87 10.92 13.99
CA THR A 62 10.99 11.17 15.44
C THR A 62 11.24 12.64 15.79
N SER A 63 11.63 13.46 14.80
CA SER A 63 11.76 14.92 14.94
C SER A 63 10.44 15.68 14.72
N SER A 64 9.35 15.01 14.32
CA SER A 64 8.03 15.63 14.06
C SER A 64 6.98 15.11 15.03
N LYS A 65 6.06 15.98 15.44
CA LYS A 65 4.93 15.60 16.33
C LYS A 65 3.70 15.10 15.56
N THR A 66 3.54 15.50 14.30
CA THR A 66 2.39 15.13 13.47
C THR A 66 2.74 14.04 12.48
N PRO A 67 1.91 13.01 12.31
CA PRO A 67 2.07 12.04 11.24
C PRO A 67 1.82 12.73 9.89
N VAL A 68 2.74 12.58 8.98
CA VAL A 68 2.65 13.11 7.60
C VAL A 68 2.99 12.04 6.56
N TYR A 69 3.21 10.82 7.04
CA TYR A 69 3.64 9.70 6.22
C TYR A 69 2.86 8.43 6.56
N VAL A 70 2.86 7.51 5.62
CA VAL A 70 2.41 6.13 5.80
C VAL A 70 3.62 5.23 5.77
N VAL A 71 3.68 4.28 6.70
CA VAL A 71 4.62 3.16 6.63
C VAL A 71 3.86 1.89 6.30
N LYS A 72 4.31 1.20 5.27
CA LYS A 72 3.87 -0.14 4.91
C LYS A 72 4.90 -1.14 5.41
N VAL A 73 4.45 -2.16 6.13
CA VAL A 73 5.32 -3.17 6.76
C VAL A 73 4.87 -4.55 6.33
N GLU A 74 5.82 -5.38 5.92
CA GLU A 74 5.60 -6.74 5.45
C GLU A 74 6.73 -7.66 5.92
N PRO A 75 6.47 -8.94 6.26
CA PRO A 75 7.53 -9.92 6.47
C PRO A 75 8.53 -9.93 5.31
N ASP A 76 9.82 -10.01 5.58
CA ASP A 76 10.85 -9.94 4.53
C ASP A 76 10.86 -11.18 3.62
N SER A 77 10.24 -12.28 4.07
CA SER A 77 9.98 -13.47 3.28
C SER A 77 8.99 -13.26 2.12
N ASN A 78 8.13 -12.23 2.23
CA ASN A 78 7.16 -11.88 1.19
C ASN A 78 7.83 -11.09 0.05
N GLY A 79 7.29 -11.22 -1.18
CA GLY A 79 7.79 -10.53 -2.37
C GLY A 79 7.14 -9.18 -2.70
N PRO A 80 5.82 -8.99 -2.46
CA PRO A 80 5.09 -7.83 -2.99
C PRO A 80 5.69 -6.48 -2.59
N LEU A 81 6.00 -6.25 -1.31
CA LEU A 81 6.59 -4.99 -0.87
C LEU A 81 8.01 -4.75 -1.42
N PHE A 82 8.73 -5.81 -1.70
CA PHE A 82 10.03 -5.71 -2.37
C PHE A 82 9.87 -5.17 -3.80
N CYS A 83 8.91 -5.67 -4.56
CA CYS A 83 8.60 -5.18 -5.90
C CYS A 83 8.13 -3.72 -5.88
N GLU A 84 7.24 -3.37 -4.94
CA GLU A 84 6.75 -2.01 -4.75
C GLU A 84 7.89 -1.05 -4.39
N MET A 85 8.79 -1.44 -3.49
CA MET A 85 9.98 -0.66 -3.14
C MET A 85 10.87 -0.43 -4.37
N HIS A 86 11.11 -1.45 -5.17
CA HIS A 86 11.89 -1.32 -6.40
C HIS A 86 11.26 -0.34 -7.40
N PHE A 87 9.94 -0.41 -7.56
CA PHE A 87 9.20 0.55 -8.37
C PHE A 87 9.47 1.99 -7.94
N TYR A 88 9.30 2.30 -6.65
CA TYR A 88 9.53 3.65 -6.15
C TYR A 88 11.01 4.09 -6.21
N LEU A 89 11.94 3.18 -5.99
CA LEU A 89 13.37 3.47 -6.13
C LEU A 89 13.76 3.85 -7.57
N GLN A 90 13.07 3.33 -8.56
CA GLN A 90 13.31 3.64 -9.96
C GLN A 90 12.50 4.86 -10.42
N LEU A 91 11.19 4.86 -10.22
CA LEU A 91 10.26 5.83 -10.80
C LEU A 91 9.87 6.96 -9.84
N GLY A 92 10.07 6.81 -8.54
CA GLY A 92 9.83 7.87 -7.55
C GLY A 92 10.91 8.95 -7.49
N LYS A 93 11.92 8.91 -8.37
CA LYS A 93 13.00 9.90 -8.41
C LYS A 93 12.50 11.23 -8.92
N LYS A 94 12.67 12.28 -8.11
CA LYS A 94 12.21 13.62 -8.46
C LYS A 94 12.74 14.11 -9.83
N SER A 95 14.01 13.84 -10.14
CA SER A 95 14.62 14.26 -11.42
C SER A 95 13.93 13.64 -12.63
N LEU A 96 13.51 12.37 -12.56
CA LEU A 96 12.78 11.71 -13.65
C LEU A 96 11.38 12.29 -13.80
N GLN A 97 10.68 12.47 -12.69
CA GLN A 97 9.35 13.05 -12.66
C GLN A 97 9.37 14.50 -13.20
N ASP A 98 10.31 15.32 -12.76
CA ASP A 98 10.45 16.70 -13.24
C ASP A 98 10.72 16.77 -14.76
N THR A 99 11.47 15.80 -15.30
CA THR A 99 11.73 15.71 -16.76
C THR A 99 10.44 15.40 -17.50
N PHE A 100 9.66 14.43 -17.04
CA PHE A 100 8.37 14.08 -17.64
C PHE A 100 7.36 15.23 -17.54
N ILE A 101 7.23 15.84 -16.37
CA ILE A 101 6.33 16.98 -16.12
C ILE A 101 6.64 18.13 -17.10
N LYS A 102 7.93 18.46 -17.30
CA LYS A 102 8.33 19.48 -18.25
C LYS A 102 7.99 19.13 -19.70
N ALA A 103 8.27 17.88 -20.11
CA ALA A 103 8.01 17.42 -21.46
C ALA A 103 6.52 17.44 -21.82
N HIS A 104 5.65 17.13 -20.86
CA HIS A 104 4.18 17.04 -21.02
C HIS A 104 3.46 18.34 -20.61
N GLN A 105 4.18 19.39 -20.21
CA GLN A 105 3.62 20.67 -19.73
C GLN A 105 2.59 20.45 -18.59
N SER A 106 2.77 19.38 -17.81
CA SER A 106 1.96 19.07 -16.66
C SER A 106 2.40 19.88 -15.44
N THR A 107 1.52 20.01 -14.43
CA THR A 107 1.85 20.68 -13.17
C THR A 107 2.42 19.73 -12.13
N HIS A 108 2.08 18.45 -12.22
CA HIS A 108 2.52 17.38 -11.32
C HIS A 108 2.40 16.02 -11.99
N LEU A 109 2.95 15.01 -11.35
CA LEU A 109 2.80 13.60 -11.71
C LEU A 109 2.42 12.82 -10.45
N GLY A 110 1.30 12.09 -10.49
CA GLY A 110 0.71 11.41 -9.35
C GLY A 110 1.43 10.11 -8.94
N VAL A 111 2.75 10.02 -9.11
CA VAL A 111 3.56 8.88 -8.64
C VAL A 111 4.21 9.26 -7.30
N PRO A 112 3.90 8.55 -6.20
CA PRO A 112 4.47 8.85 -4.89
C PRO A 112 6.00 8.78 -4.89
N GLN A 113 6.62 9.67 -4.10
CA GLN A 113 8.05 9.60 -3.82
C GLN A 113 8.31 8.63 -2.68
N LEU A 114 9.33 7.78 -2.82
CA LEU A 114 9.82 6.99 -1.70
C LEU A 114 10.58 7.90 -0.73
N ILE A 115 10.06 8.02 0.48
CA ILE A 115 10.64 8.88 1.52
C ILE A 115 11.74 8.14 2.29
N ALA A 116 11.48 6.87 2.64
CA ALA A 116 12.44 6.01 3.32
C ALA A 116 12.09 4.54 3.12
N HIS A 117 13.06 3.67 3.34
CA HIS A 117 12.85 2.24 3.40
C HIS A 117 13.91 1.58 4.27
N GLY A 118 13.64 0.37 4.71
CA GLY A 118 14.60 -0.35 5.55
C GLY A 118 14.11 -1.74 5.96
N MET A 119 14.86 -2.30 6.89
CA MET A 119 14.57 -3.58 7.52
C MET A 119 14.44 -3.39 9.02
N HIS A 120 13.46 -4.05 9.62
CA HIS A 120 13.25 -4.06 11.06
C HIS A 120 13.30 -5.48 11.58
N LEU A 121 14.01 -5.70 12.69
CA LEU A 121 14.02 -6.93 13.44
C LEU A 121 13.13 -6.78 14.68
N SER A 122 12.01 -7.50 14.71
CA SER A 122 11.14 -7.48 15.89
C SER A 122 11.88 -8.00 17.11
N SER A 123 11.89 -7.22 18.17
CA SER A 123 12.49 -7.62 19.46
C SER A 123 11.75 -8.77 20.12
N THR A 124 10.45 -8.88 19.86
CA THR A 124 9.53 -9.88 20.44
C THR A 124 9.61 -11.21 19.71
N THR A 125 9.39 -11.23 18.41
CA THR A 125 9.27 -12.46 17.62
C THR A 125 10.56 -12.88 16.93
N LYS A 126 11.58 -12.01 16.91
CA LYS A 126 12.83 -12.19 16.14
C LYS A 126 12.61 -12.34 14.65
N ARG A 127 11.44 -11.94 14.15
CA ARG A 127 11.12 -11.90 12.72
C ARG A 127 11.65 -10.63 12.09
N ARG A 128 12.03 -10.73 10.83
CA ARG A 128 12.48 -9.60 10.01
C ARG A 128 11.33 -9.09 9.16
N TYR A 129 11.22 -7.76 9.11
CA TYR A 129 10.21 -7.04 8.33
C TYR A 129 10.88 -6.05 7.41
N ARG A 130 10.38 -5.98 6.18
CA ARG A 130 10.69 -4.89 5.27
C ARG A 130 9.67 -3.80 5.47
N PHE A 131 10.10 -2.55 5.39
CA PHE A 131 9.18 -1.41 5.41
C PHE A 131 9.55 -0.38 4.36
N LEU A 132 8.55 0.36 3.91
CA LEU A 132 8.69 1.56 3.10
C LEU A 132 7.83 2.68 3.67
N VAL A 133 8.30 3.91 3.50
CA VAL A 133 7.63 5.13 3.95
C VAL A 133 7.33 5.99 2.74
N ILE A 134 6.07 6.37 2.58
CA ILE A 134 5.57 7.25 1.52
C ILE A 134 4.77 8.40 2.15
N PRO A 135 4.46 9.48 1.41
CA PRO A 135 3.58 10.53 1.91
C PRO A 135 2.21 9.99 2.33
N LEU A 136 1.63 10.57 3.37
CA LEU A 136 0.24 10.32 3.76
C LEU A 136 -0.67 11.15 2.86
N TYR A 137 -1.52 10.48 2.10
CA TYR A 137 -2.57 11.11 1.31
C TYR A 137 -3.87 11.18 2.10
N LYS A 138 -4.72 12.12 1.75
CA LYS A 138 -5.92 12.44 2.52
C LYS A 138 -6.95 11.32 2.49
N GLN A 139 -7.19 10.74 1.32
CA GLN A 139 -8.17 9.68 1.09
C GLN A 139 -7.92 8.97 -0.24
N THR A 140 -8.57 7.83 -0.44
CA THR A 140 -8.62 7.14 -1.71
C THR A 140 -9.81 7.62 -2.55
N LEU A 141 -9.74 7.42 -3.87
CA LEU A 141 -10.88 7.67 -4.75
C LEU A 141 -12.11 6.83 -4.36
N ALA A 142 -11.91 5.62 -3.84
CA ALA A 142 -13.00 4.80 -3.31
C ALA A 142 -13.70 5.49 -2.15
N ASN A 143 -12.95 6.07 -1.21
CA ASN A 143 -13.52 6.82 -0.09
C ASN A 143 -14.21 8.11 -0.56
N GLU A 144 -13.61 8.83 -1.51
CA GLU A 144 -14.23 10.02 -2.11
C GLU A 144 -15.59 9.67 -2.74
N PHE A 145 -15.63 8.59 -3.52
CA PHE A 145 -16.86 8.12 -4.15
C PHE A 145 -17.95 7.74 -3.13
N GLN A 146 -17.59 7.03 -2.06
CA GLN A 146 -18.53 6.68 -1.00
C GLN A 146 -19.08 7.90 -0.27
N THR A 147 -18.22 8.88 0.06
CA THR A 147 -18.61 10.09 0.80
C THR A 147 -19.40 11.10 -0.03
N SER A 148 -19.31 11.01 -1.36
CA SER A 148 -20.04 11.83 -2.34
C SER A 148 -21.36 11.20 -2.80
N ASN A 149 -21.99 10.33 -1.99
CA ASN A 149 -23.20 9.60 -2.32
C ASN A 149 -23.10 8.80 -3.64
N HIS A 150 -21.96 8.18 -3.88
CA HIS A 150 -21.66 7.40 -5.08
C HIS A 150 -21.78 8.21 -6.38
N CYS A 151 -21.52 9.49 -6.33
CA CYS A 151 -21.58 10.39 -7.48
C CYS A 151 -20.36 11.32 -7.49
N LEU A 152 -19.67 11.36 -8.61
CA LEU A 152 -18.61 12.34 -8.89
C LEU A 152 -19.08 13.20 -10.07
N ASP A 153 -18.75 14.48 -10.04
CA ASP A 153 -19.04 15.33 -11.18
C ASP A 153 -18.19 14.99 -12.41
N GLU A 154 -18.71 15.25 -13.58
CA GLU A 154 -18.09 14.87 -14.84
C GLU A 154 -16.68 15.46 -15.00
N LYS A 155 -16.48 16.71 -14.61
CA LYS A 155 -15.19 17.39 -14.70
C LYS A 155 -14.14 16.72 -13.78
N ARG A 156 -14.57 16.29 -12.58
CA ARG A 156 -13.72 15.54 -11.65
C ARG A 156 -13.27 14.22 -12.26
N VAL A 157 -14.22 13.47 -12.87
CA VAL A 157 -13.93 12.19 -13.53
C VAL A 157 -12.96 12.37 -14.70
N GLN A 158 -13.18 13.39 -15.54
CA GLN A 158 -12.29 13.71 -16.65
C GLN A 158 -10.88 14.07 -16.20
N ASN A 159 -10.74 14.87 -15.13
CA ASN A 159 -9.44 15.23 -14.58
C ASN A 159 -8.70 14.00 -14.02
N ILE A 160 -9.37 13.17 -13.23
CA ILE A 160 -8.81 11.91 -12.71
C ILE A 160 -8.36 11.01 -13.86
N GLY A 161 -9.20 10.87 -14.89
CA GLY A 161 -8.88 10.05 -16.07
C GLY A 161 -7.63 10.55 -16.78
N LYS A 162 -7.49 11.86 -16.97
CA LYS A 162 -6.29 12.47 -17.56
C LYS A 162 -5.04 12.20 -16.73
N GLU A 163 -5.10 12.45 -15.42
CA GLU A 163 -3.97 12.22 -14.50
C GLU A 163 -3.53 10.75 -14.50
N ILE A 164 -4.48 9.80 -14.53
CA ILE A 164 -4.18 8.37 -14.62
C ILE A 164 -3.50 8.01 -15.94
N LEU A 165 -3.92 8.61 -17.05
CA LEU A 165 -3.29 8.38 -18.35
C LEU A 165 -1.84 8.90 -18.37
N ASP A 166 -1.59 10.08 -17.81
CA ASP A 166 -0.23 10.65 -17.68
C ASP A 166 0.65 9.73 -16.81
N ILE A 167 0.12 9.20 -15.70
CA ILE A 167 0.82 8.22 -14.86
C ILE A 167 1.13 6.94 -15.64
N PHE A 168 0.17 6.41 -16.40
CA PHE A 168 0.39 5.19 -17.17
C PHE A 168 1.41 5.40 -18.29
N GLU A 169 1.37 6.51 -18.98
CA GLU A 169 2.39 6.84 -19.96
C GLU A 169 3.78 6.87 -19.31
N TYR A 170 3.90 7.54 -18.17
CA TYR A 170 5.16 7.59 -17.43
C TYR A 170 5.67 6.20 -17.03
N ILE A 171 4.84 5.37 -16.39
CA ILE A 171 5.30 4.06 -15.91
C ILE A 171 5.55 3.09 -17.06
N HIS A 172 4.73 3.12 -18.12
CA HIS A 172 4.88 2.24 -19.28
C HIS A 172 6.14 2.57 -20.09
N THR A 173 6.47 3.84 -20.29
CA THR A 173 7.70 4.25 -20.97
C THR A 173 8.96 3.84 -20.24
N HIS A 174 8.84 3.57 -18.93
CA HIS A 174 9.93 3.03 -18.11
C HIS A 174 9.87 1.49 -17.94
N GLY A 175 9.01 0.80 -18.68
CA GLY A 175 8.92 -0.66 -18.68
C GLY A 175 8.13 -1.28 -17.52
N TYR A 176 7.31 -0.49 -16.81
CA TYR A 176 6.46 -0.97 -15.73
C TYR A 176 4.99 -0.99 -16.12
N VAL A 177 4.22 -1.88 -15.50
CA VAL A 177 2.75 -1.89 -15.56
C VAL A 177 2.19 -1.93 -14.15
N HIS A 178 1.08 -1.21 -13.90
CA HIS A 178 0.47 -1.15 -12.57
C HIS A 178 -0.17 -2.48 -12.13
N ALA A 179 -0.86 -3.14 -13.05
CA ALA A 179 -1.52 -4.46 -12.89
C ALA A 179 -2.62 -4.59 -11.80
N ASP A 180 -2.89 -3.53 -11.00
CA ASP A 180 -3.98 -3.52 -9.99
C ASP A 180 -4.64 -2.13 -9.90
N VAL A 181 -5.17 -1.66 -11.05
CA VAL A 181 -5.84 -0.35 -11.14
C VAL A 181 -7.23 -0.47 -10.58
N LYS A 182 -7.48 0.24 -9.49
CA LYS A 182 -8.77 0.31 -8.81
C LYS A 182 -8.87 1.55 -7.94
N ALA A 183 -10.09 1.96 -7.59
CA ALA A 183 -10.33 3.20 -6.85
C ALA A 183 -9.66 3.23 -5.46
N GLU A 184 -9.42 2.08 -4.84
CA GLU A 184 -8.70 1.96 -3.57
C GLU A 184 -7.21 2.29 -3.69
N ASN A 185 -6.64 2.20 -4.89
CA ASN A 185 -5.22 2.45 -5.17
C ASN A 185 -4.97 3.84 -5.79
N ILE A 186 -6.01 4.65 -5.97
CA ILE A 186 -5.93 6.04 -6.42
C ILE A 186 -6.12 6.93 -5.20
N LEU A 187 -5.13 7.80 -4.91
CA LEU A 187 -5.02 8.59 -3.69
C LEU A 187 -5.13 10.09 -3.97
#